data_ae07d47910c3589936bb2e4256e86045
#
_entry.id   ae07d47910c3589936bb2e4256e86045
#
_cell.length_a   1.000
_cell.length_b   1.000
_cell.length_c   1.000
_cell.angle_alpha   90.00
_cell.angle_beta   90.00
_cell.angle_gamma   90.00
#
_symmetry.space_group_name_H-M   'P 1'
#
loop_
_entity.id
_entity.type
_entity.pdbx_description
1 polymer ?
#
loop_
_entity_poly.entity_id
_entity_poly.type
_entity_poly.pdbx_seq_one_letter_code
_entity_poly.pdbx_strand_id
1 'polypeptide(L)'
;MAETALASLHNDASQHGRNSDRFVINRAARLIAVNPSLAGISMRSCQVLDISRIGASIHLMTTIGLPDHYYLNIVGTPNRIGCAETYRNGSRLGVKFIKPIEEELLHLVVRGDFFTQ
;
A
#
# COMPACT_ATOMS: atom_id res chain seq x y z
N MET A 1 3.76 -18.98 23.28
CA MET A 1 4.20 -18.79 23.05
C MET A 1 3.99 -18.52 22.78
N ALA A 2 3.51 -18.48 22.67
CA ALA A 2 3.78 -17.92 22.23
C ALA A 2 3.47 -17.65 21.72
N GLU A 3 3.22 -17.59 21.52
CA GLU A 3 3.44 -17.07 21.01
C GLU A 3 2.92 -16.90 20.52
N THR A 4 2.22 -16.97 20.80
CA THR A 4 2.29 -16.55 20.32
C THR A 4 1.71 -16.53 19.84
N ALA A 5 1.13 -16.52 20.15
CA ALA A 5 1.37 -16.26 19.70
C ALA A 5 0.96 -16.15 19.33
N LEU A 6 0.26 -15.98 19.40
CA LEU A 6 0.60 -15.52 19.01
C LEU A 6 0.42 -15.53 18.54
N ALA A 7 -0.16 -15.41 18.89
CA ALA A 7 0.46 -15.09 18.44
C ALA A 7 0.14 -15.08 17.89
N SER A 8 -0.46 -15.05 17.97
CA SER A 8 0.09 -14.80 17.48
C SER A 8 -0.21 -14.76 16.98
N LEU A 9 -0.89 -14.53 17.14
CA LEU A 9 -0.34 -14.20 16.71
C LEU A 9 -0.36 -14.19 16.27
N HIS A 10 -0.79 -13.92 16.31
CA HIS A 10 -0.02 -13.56 15.87
C HIS A 10 0.11 -13.61 15.25
N ASN A 11 -0.39 -13.42 15.39
CA ASN A 11 0.51 -13.20 14.77
C ASN A 11 0.66 -13.35 14.20
N ASP A 12 0.36 -13.28 14.36
CA ASP A 12 1.23 -13.15 13.81
C ASP A 12 1.51 -13.15 13.37
N ALA A 13 1.33 -13.03 13.62
CA ALA A 13 2.25 -12.74 13.13
C ALA A 13 2.57 -12.79 12.81
N SER A 14 2.39 -12.74 12.88
CA SER A 14 3.33 -12.57 12.52
C SER A 14 3.67 -12.75 12.28
N GLN A 15 3.53 -12.64 12.32
CA GLN A 15 4.28 -12.68 12.07
C GLN A 15 4.81 -12.78 11.80
N HIS A 16 4.91 -12.71 11.53
CA HIS A 16 5.66 -12.80 11.38
C HIS A 16 6.28 -12.74 10.74
N GLY A 17 5.69 -12.95 10.64
CA GLY A 17 6.51 -13.12 9.58
C GLY A 17 7.29 -11.97 9.08
N ARG A 18 8.42 -12.25 8.79
CA ARG A 18 9.40 -11.29 8.32
C ARG A 18 8.97 -10.61 7.04
N ASN A 19 8.23 -11.30 6.21
CA ASN A 19 7.75 -10.76 4.94
C ASN A 19 6.79 -9.60 5.11
N SER A 20 6.27 -9.44 6.30
CA SER A 20 5.30 -8.40 6.58
C SER A 20 5.89 -7.27 7.39
N ASP A 21 7.21 -7.17 7.46
CA ASP A 21 7.84 -6.03 8.10
C ASP A 21 7.37 -4.74 7.44
N ARG A 22 6.93 -3.81 8.26
CA ARG A 22 6.34 -2.57 7.78
C ARG A 22 7.27 -1.40 8.06
N PHE A 23 7.47 -0.59 7.05
CA PHE A 23 8.39 0.54 7.11
C PHE A 23 7.61 1.84 6.99
N VAL A 24 7.83 2.78 7.90
CA VAL A 24 7.27 4.12 7.82
C VAL A 24 8.08 4.89 6.79
N ILE A 25 7.42 5.45 5.78
CA ILE A 25 8.13 6.09 4.68
C ILE A 25 7.66 7.51 4.41
N ASN A 26 6.47 7.71 3.91
CA ASN A 26 5.97 9.02 3.52
C ASN A 26 6.37 9.36 2.09
N ARG A 27 5.83 8.62 1.14
CA ARG A 27 6.17 8.77 -0.28
C ARG A 27 4.95 9.23 -1.07
N ALA A 28 5.17 10.15 -1.99
CA ALA A 28 4.13 10.58 -2.92
C ALA A 28 3.77 9.43 -3.85
N ALA A 29 2.48 9.33 -4.16
CA ALA A 29 1.98 8.25 -5.00
C ALA A 29 0.68 8.67 -5.66
N ARG A 30 0.16 7.81 -6.53
CA ARG A 30 -1.12 7.99 -7.17
C ARG A 30 -1.95 6.74 -7.01
N LEU A 31 -3.23 6.93 -6.75
CA LEU A 31 -4.21 5.85 -6.84
C LEU A 31 -4.88 5.94 -8.20
N ILE A 32 -4.91 4.84 -8.91
CA ILE A 32 -5.47 4.75 -10.25
C ILE A 32 -6.66 3.83 -10.18
N ALA A 33 -7.85 4.36 -10.44
CA ALA A 33 -9.09 3.59 -10.36
C ALA A 33 -9.78 3.60 -11.70
N VAL A 34 -10.38 2.47 -12.06
CA VAL A 34 -11.20 2.35 -13.26
C VAL A 34 -12.64 2.54 -12.86
N ASN A 35 -13.32 3.46 -13.53
CA ASN A 35 -14.73 3.74 -13.25
C ASN A 35 -15.59 2.84 -14.11
N PRO A 36 -16.30 1.88 -13.51
CA PRO A 36 -17.03 0.90 -14.32
C PRO A 36 -18.20 1.48 -15.10
N SER A 37 -18.81 2.54 -14.60
CA SER A 37 -20.04 3.07 -15.24
C SER A 37 -19.75 4.09 -16.31
N LEU A 38 -18.62 4.74 -16.30
CA LEU A 38 -18.36 5.86 -17.19
C LEU A 38 -17.17 5.64 -18.10
N ALA A 39 -16.66 4.46 -18.18
CA ALA A 39 -15.50 4.19 -18.99
C ALA A 39 -14.46 5.29 -18.81
N GLY A 40 -13.55 5.08 -17.95
CA GLY A 40 -12.50 6.06 -17.73
C GLY A 40 -11.67 5.68 -16.54
N ILE A 41 -10.55 6.36 -16.46
CA ILE A 41 -9.60 6.15 -15.39
C ILE A 41 -9.52 7.43 -14.59
N SER A 42 -9.65 7.32 -13.28
CA SER A 42 -9.42 8.46 -12.41
C SER A 42 -8.12 8.25 -11.68
N MET A 43 -7.40 9.34 -11.45
CA MET A 43 -6.16 9.31 -10.69
C MET A 43 -6.26 10.31 -9.57
N ARG A 44 -5.78 9.90 -8.40
CA ARG A 44 -5.78 10.76 -7.23
C ARG A 44 -4.39 10.76 -6.63
N SER A 45 -3.87 11.94 -6.33
CA SER A 45 -2.63 12.05 -5.59
C SER A 45 -2.83 11.58 -4.17
N CYS A 46 -1.85 10.87 -3.66
CA CYS A 46 -1.91 10.36 -2.30
C CYS A 46 -0.51 10.26 -1.73
N GLN A 47 -0.45 9.80 -0.51
CA GLN A 47 0.80 9.64 0.20
C GLN A 47 0.82 8.27 0.84
N VAL A 48 1.88 7.51 0.59
CA VAL A 48 2.08 6.22 1.25
C VAL A 48 2.77 6.48 2.56
N LEU A 49 2.08 6.19 3.65
CA LEU A 49 2.60 6.47 4.99
C LEU A 49 3.50 5.36 5.48
N ASP A 50 3.14 4.14 5.19
CA ASP A 50 3.97 2.99 5.52
C ASP A 50 3.70 1.89 4.51
N ILE A 51 4.64 0.97 4.40
CA ILE A 51 4.57 -0.08 3.38
C ILE A 51 5.27 -1.35 3.87
N SER A 52 4.75 -2.48 3.43
CA SER A 52 5.39 -3.77 3.56
C SER A 52 5.31 -4.46 2.20
N ARG A 53 5.77 -5.70 2.12
CA ARG A 53 5.63 -6.44 0.88
C ARG A 53 4.17 -6.78 0.55
N ILE A 54 3.29 -6.78 1.55
CA ILE A 54 1.93 -7.26 1.37
C ILE A 54 0.87 -6.17 1.44
N GLY A 55 1.23 -4.95 1.83
CA GLY A 55 0.24 -3.89 1.94
C GLY A 55 0.83 -2.55 2.34
N ALA A 56 -0.04 -1.58 2.50
CA ALA A 56 0.38 -0.21 2.80
C ALA A 56 -0.75 0.56 3.49
N SER A 57 -0.36 1.64 4.17
CA SER A 57 -1.31 2.65 4.65
C SER A 57 -1.14 3.89 3.79
N ILE A 58 -2.25 4.49 3.42
CA ILE A 58 -2.28 5.57 2.44
C ILE A 58 -3.13 6.71 2.98
N HIS A 59 -2.68 7.92 2.73
CA HIS A 59 -3.43 9.14 3.05
C HIS A 59 -3.76 9.87 1.76
N LEU A 60 -5.00 10.34 1.64
CA LEU A 60 -5.40 11.19 0.52
C LEU A 60 -6.48 12.16 0.97
N MET A 61 -6.66 13.23 0.20
CA MET A 61 -7.53 14.34 0.59
C MET A 61 -8.99 13.90 0.70
N THR A 62 -9.44 13.04 -0.19
CA THR A 62 -10.82 12.57 -0.16
C THR A 62 -10.90 11.16 -0.71
N THR A 63 -11.78 10.37 -0.11
CA THR A 63 -12.06 9.01 -0.56
C THR A 63 -13.42 8.92 -1.26
N ILE A 64 -14.10 10.03 -1.41
CA ILE A 64 -15.44 10.05 -2.01
C ILE A 64 -15.35 9.54 -3.45
N GLY A 65 -16.20 8.57 -3.78
CA GLY A 65 -16.26 8.00 -5.12
C GLY A 65 -15.14 7.03 -5.44
N LEU A 66 -14.27 6.73 -4.49
CA LEU A 66 -13.19 5.79 -4.70
C LEU A 66 -13.74 4.36 -4.54
N PRO A 67 -13.51 3.47 -5.52
CA PRO A 67 -13.90 2.06 -5.35
C PRO A 67 -13.00 1.38 -4.33
N ASP A 68 -13.23 0.09 -4.09
CA ASP A 68 -12.45 -0.64 -3.10
C ASP A 68 -11.30 -1.44 -3.71
N HIS A 69 -11.10 -1.33 -5.01
CA HIS A 69 -9.95 -1.93 -5.71
C HIS A 69 -9.37 -0.87 -6.62
N TYR A 70 -8.06 -0.74 -6.61
CA TYR A 70 -7.36 0.26 -7.42
C TYR A 70 -5.90 -0.13 -7.54
N TYR A 71 -5.18 0.62 -8.34
CA TYR A 71 -3.74 0.45 -8.48
C TYR A 71 -3.04 1.58 -7.74
N LEU A 72 -1.92 1.25 -7.14
CA LEU A 72 -1.04 2.21 -6.48
C LEU A 72 0.21 2.34 -7.32
N ASN A 73 0.56 3.59 -7.66
CA ASN A 73 1.80 3.88 -8.36
C ASN A 73 2.60 4.88 -7.53
N ILE A 74 3.71 4.43 -7.01
CA ILE A 74 4.58 5.30 -6.21
C ILE A 74 5.42 6.14 -7.17
N VAL A 75 5.38 7.46 -6.96
CA VAL A 75 6.08 8.39 -7.84
C VAL A 75 7.56 8.04 -7.89
N GLY A 76 8.09 7.96 -9.10
CA GLY A 76 9.49 7.56 -9.31
C GLY A 76 9.66 6.11 -9.69
N THR A 77 8.61 5.31 -9.61
CA THR A 77 8.66 3.91 -10.02
C THR A 77 7.73 3.68 -11.19
N PRO A 78 8.05 2.72 -12.06
CA PRO A 78 7.16 2.39 -13.19
C PRO A 78 6.06 1.42 -12.81
N ASN A 79 6.09 0.89 -11.61
CA ASN A 79 5.21 -0.22 -11.22
C ASN A 79 3.82 0.27 -10.84
N ARG A 80 2.84 -0.54 -11.16
CA ARG A 80 1.48 -0.38 -10.66
C ARG A 80 1.18 -1.58 -9.79
N ILE A 81 0.77 -1.31 -8.55
CA ILE A 81 0.55 -2.35 -7.55
C ILE A 81 -0.95 -2.48 -7.35
N GLY A 82 -1.50 -3.65 -7.67
CA GLY A 82 -2.92 -3.90 -7.45
C GLY A 82 -3.23 -3.97 -5.98
N CYS A 83 -4.28 -3.25 -5.56
CA CYS A 83 -4.64 -3.12 -4.16
C CYS A 83 -6.10 -3.44 -3.92
N ALA A 84 -6.37 -4.13 -2.83
CA ALA A 84 -7.71 -4.31 -2.31
C ALA A 84 -7.77 -3.59 -0.96
N GLU A 85 -8.80 -2.77 -0.80
CA GLU A 85 -8.96 -1.98 0.41
C GLU A 85 -9.30 -2.89 1.58
N THR A 86 -8.62 -2.70 2.72
CA THR A 86 -8.91 -3.44 3.93
C THR A 86 -9.66 -2.59 4.95
N TYR A 87 -9.43 -1.28 4.95
CA TYR A 87 -10.21 -0.37 5.78
C TYR A 87 -10.16 1.03 5.17
N ARG A 88 -11.15 1.82 5.55
CA ARG A 88 -11.24 3.22 5.17
C ARG A 88 -11.69 3.99 6.38
N ASN A 89 -10.93 4.99 6.75
CA ASN A 89 -11.23 5.81 7.93
C ASN A 89 -10.86 7.25 7.62
N GLY A 90 -11.88 8.03 7.22
CA GLY A 90 -11.64 9.41 6.84
C GLY A 90 -10.76 9.49 5.61
N SER A 91 -9.64 10.15 5.74
CA SER A 91 -8.69 10.31 4.65
C SER A 91 -7.63 9.22 4.62
N ARG A 92 -7.80 8.18 5.43
CA ARG A 92 -6.81 7.12 5.55
C ARG A 92 -7.34 5.81 5.04
N LEU A 93 -6.51 5.11 4.27
CA LEU A 93 -6.84 3.81 3.71
C LEU A 93 -5.80 2.79 4.14
N GLY A 94 -6.27 1.58 4.45
CA GLY A 94 -5.39 0.43 4.52
C GLY A 94 -5.63 -0.43 3.30
N VAL A 95 -4.58 -0.89 2.67
CA VAL A 95 -4.71 -1.74 1.49
C VAL A 95 -3.84 -2.98 1.63
N LYS A 96 -4.34 -4.05 1.05
CA LYS A 96 -3.58 -5.28 0.87
C LYS A 96 -3.23 -5.37 -0.60
N PHE A 97 -1.98 -5.69 -0.90
CA PHE A 97 -1.58 -5.89 -2.29
C PHE A 97 -2.14 -7.20 -2.79
N ILE A 98 -2.70 -7.19 -3.98
CA ILE A 98 -3.24 -8.40 -4.60
C ILE A 98 -2.13 -9.45 -4.72
N LYS A 99 -0.93 -8.99 -4.97
CA LYS A 99 0.24 -9.82 -5.10
C LYS A 99 1.37 -9.15 -4.33
N PRO A 100 2.08 -9.87 -3.46
CA PRO A 100 3.19 -9.25 -2.73
C PRO A 100 4.19 -8.62 -3.69
N ILE A 101 4.72 -7.46 -3.31
CA ILE A 101 5.72 -6.80 -4.14
C ILE A 101 7.08 -7.46 -3.92
N GLU A 102 7.94 -7.33 -4.92
CA GLU A 102 9.29 -7.86 -4.84
C GLU A 102 10.09 -7.12 -3.77
N GLU A 103 11.00 -7.83 -3.16
CA GLU A 103 11.82 -7.27 -2.11
C GLU A 103 12.67 -6.10 -2.62
N GLU A 104 13.12 -6.20 -3.86
CA GLU A 104 13.90 -5.12 -4.47
C GLU A 104 13.09 -3.86 -4.61
N LEU A 105 11.83 -3.98 -5.00
CA LEU A 105 10.96 -2.81 -5.09
C LEU A 105 10.71 -2.22 -3.71
N LEU A 106 10.48 -3.06 -2.72
CA LEU A 106 10.29 -2.58 -1.36
C LEU A 106 11.50 -1.79 -0.88
N HIS A 107 12.69 -2.34 -1.08
CA HIS A 107 13.91 -1.66 -0.65
C HIS A 107 14.12 -0.34 -1.38
N LEU A 108 13.82 -0.32 -2.67
CA LEU A 108 13.92 0.91 -3.46
C LEU A 108 13.00 2.00 -2.89
N VAL A 109 11.75 1.63 -2.62
CA VAL A 109 10.77 2.57 -2.09
C VAL A 109 11.16 3.06 -0.70
N VAL A 110 11.64 2.17 0.14
CA VAL A 110 12.03 2.53 1.51
C VAL A 110 13.22 3.47 1.50
N ARG A 111 14.24 3.16 0.68
CA ARG A 111 15.43 4.03 0.60
C ARG A 111 15.11 5.34 -0.10
N GLY A 112 14.21 5.32 -1.07
CA GLY A 112 13.87 6.51 -1.82
C GLY A 112 14.98 6.98 -2.76
N ASP A 113 15.81 6.07 -3.20
CA ASP A 113 16.97 6.40 -4.03
C ASP A 113 16.59 7.08 -5.33
N PHE A 114 15.43 6.75 -5.85
CA PHE A 114 14.96 7.34 -7.12
C PHE A 114 14.58 8.80 -6.98
N PHE A 115 14.62 9.35 -5.77
CA PHE A 115 14.35 10.77 -5.56
C PHE A 115 15.61 11.62 -5.55
N THR A 116 16.77 11.00 -5.66
CA THR A 116 18.05 11.71 -5.48
C THR A 116 18.75 11.96 -6.81
N GLN A 117 18.05 11.90 -7.91
CA GLN A 117 18.62 12.10 -9.23
C GLN A 117 19.03 13.53 -9.50
#